data_de0f586e0b5a315ca2621269829ca2cf
#
_entry.id   de0f586e0b5a315ca2621269829ca2cf
#
_cell.length_a   1.000
_cell.length_b   1.000
_cell.length_c   1.000
_cell.angle_alpha   90.00
_cell.angle_beta   90.00
_cell.angle_gamma   90.00
#
_symmetry.space_group_name_H-M   'P 1'
#
loop_
_entity.id
_entity.type
_entity.pdbx_description
1 polymer ?
#
loop_
_entity_poly.entity_id
_entity_poly.type
_entity_poly.pdbx_seq_one_letter_code
_entity_poly.pdbx_strand_id
1 'polypeptide(L)'
;MVLVHGLMGRGSTWSRQLPWLTDAGRVYTYDAPWHRGRDVADPQPISTERFVSDLGDAVADLGGPATLIGHSMGGLHAWCLAAVRPELVTALVVEDMAPDFRGRTTGPWEPWLRALPVEFASAQQVFDEFGEVAGQYFLDAFDRTETGWRLHGRPERWIEIAAEWGTRDYWTQWRSVSVPTLLIEAGNSVTPPGQMREMSETGYRATYLHVPGAGHLVHDDAPREYRCAVEAFLASFTHHA
;
A
#
# COMPACT_ATOMS: atom_id res chain seq x y z
N MET A 1 7.83 -9.44 8.97
CA MET A 1 6.89 -8.41 8.46
C MET A 1 6.83 -8.50 6.95
N VAL A 2 5.69 -8.15 6.34
CA VAL A 2 5.53 -8.05 4.88
C VAL A 2 5.05 -6.64 4.53
N LEU A 3 5.78 -5.97 3.64
CA LEU A 3 5.48 -4.61 3.17
C LEU A 3 4.72 -4.71 1.85
N VAL A 4 3.52 -4.11 1.82
CA VAL A 4 2.57 -4.20 0.70
C VAL A 4 2.37 -2.81 0.12
N HIS A 5 2.87 -2.59 -1.09
CA HIS A 5 2.88 -1.29 -1.76
C HIS A 5 1.50 -0.83 -2.24
N GLY A 6 1.38 0.47 -2.51
CA GLY A 6 0.21 1.07 -3.14
C GLY A 6 0.14 0.86 -4.66
N LEU A 7 -0.94 1.35 -5.27
CA LEU A 7 -1.07 1.35 -6.73
C LEU A 7 0.14 2.05 -7.36
N MET A 8 0.63 1.53 -8.49
CA MET A 8 1.84 1.97 -9.19
C MET A 8 3.15 1.81 -8.39
N GLY A 9 3.10 1.28 -7.16
CA GLY A 9 4.29 0.98 -6.36
C GLY A 9 4.88 -0.39 -6.69
N ARG A 10 5.94 -0.71 -5.96
CA ARG A 10 6.64 -2.00 -5.94
C ARG A 10 7.23 -2.25 -4.56
N GLY A 11 7.73 -3.44 -4.31
CA GLY A 11 8.49 -3.75 -3.10
C GLY A 11 9.70 -2.83 -2.90
N SER A 12 10.33 -2.38 -3.98
CA SER A 12 11.47 -1.44 -3.94
C SER A 12 11.12 -0.04 -3.42
N THR A 13 9.85 0.38 -3.46
CA THR A 13 9.41 1.68 -2.91
C THR A 13 9.57 1.77 -1.39
N TRP A 14 9.74 0.65 -0.71
CA TRP A 14 10.00 0.56 0.73
C TRP A 14 11.49 0.68 1.11
N SER A 15 12.36 0.96 0.14
CA SER A 15 13.83 0.98 0.33
C SER A 15 14.28 1.85 1.50
N ARG A 16 13.63 2.99 1.74
CA ARG A 16 13.94 3.92 2.85
C ARG A 16 13.45 3.43 4.21
N GLN A 17 12.45 2.55 4.24
CA GLN A 17 11.89 1.98 5.47
C GLN A 17 12.61 0.70 5.90
N LEU A 18 13.21 -0.04 4.97
CA LEU A 18 13.90 -1.30 5.25
C LEU A 18 14.98 -1.18 6.34
N PRO A 19 15.88 -0.15 6.33
CA PRO A 19 16.98 -0.11 7.30
C PRO A 19 16.53 -0.16 8.75
N TRP A 20 15.47 0.54 9.13
CA TRP A 20 15.00 0.57 10.51
C TRP A 20 13.98 -0.55 10.80
N LEU A 21 13.20 -1.02 9.83
CA LEU A 21 12.28 -2.14 10.03
C LEU A 21 13.03 -3.46 10.24
N THR A 22 14.18 -3.65 9.60
CA THR A 22 15.00 -4.85 9.78
C THR A 22 15.61 -4.96 11.18
N ASP A 23 15.74 -3.86 11.91
CA ASP A 23 16.14 -3.88 13.33
C ASP A 23 15.08 -4.56 14.21
N ALA A 24 13.81 -4.50 13.80
CA ALA A 24 12.69 -5.12 14.52
C ALA A 24 12.41 -6.58 14.11
N GLY A 25 13.06 -7.10 13.06
CA GLY A 25 12.90 -8.48 12.63
C GLY A 25 13.04 -8.71 11.12
N ARG A 26 12.69 -9.89 10.66
CA ARG A 26 12.71 -10.20 9.21
C ARG A 26 11.66 -9.40 8.46
N VAL A 27 12.07 -8.75 7.37
CA VAL A 27 11.22 -7.94 6.51
C VAL A 27 11.27 -8.48 5.09
N TYR A 28 10.10 -8.60 4.49
CA TYR A 28 9.90 -8.98 3.10
C TYR A 28 9.12 -7.88 2.40
N THR A 29 9.45 -7.59 1.17
CA THR A 29 8.68 -6.72 0.29
C THR A 29 7.91 -7.59 -0.70
N TYR A 30 6.67 -7.22 -0.98
CA TYR A 30 5.79 -7.96 -1.86
C TYR A 30 5.49 -7.13 -3.11
N ASP A 31 5.60 -7.75 -4.28
CA ASP A 31 5.15 -7.18 -5.55
C ASP A 31 3.79 -7.78 -5.92
N ALA A 32 2.77 -6.95 -5.97
CA ALA A 32 1.41 -7.37 -6.30
C ALA A 32 1.27 -7.79 -7.78
N PRO A 33 0.26 -8.61 -8.15
CA PRO A 33 -0.08 -8.84 -9.55
C PRO A 33 -0.15 -7.55 -10.36
N TRP A 34 0.24 -7.59 -11.63
CA TRP A 34 0.35 -6.44 -12.56
C TRP A 34 1.32 -5.32 -12.14
N HIS A 35 2.12 -5.55 -11.06
CA HIS A 35 3.20 -4.67 -10.62
C HIS A 35 4.59 -5.35 -10.71
N ARG A 36 4.66 -6.60 -11.20
CA ARG A 36 5.88 -7.43 -11.27
C ARG A 36 6.75 -7.16 -12.49
N GLY A 37 6.38 -6.20 -13.33
CA GLY A 37 7.04 -5.86 -14.59
C GLY A 37 6.07 -5.84 -15.76
N ARG A 38 6.36 -5.03 -16.79
CA ARG A 38 5.47 -4.85 -17.94
C ARG A 38 5.24 -6.13 -18.75
N ASP A 39 6.25 -6.98 -18.80
CA ASP A 39 6.25 -8.17 -19.65
C ASP A 39 5.73 -9.42 -18.91
N VAL A 40 5.40 -9.27 -17.63
CA VAL A 40 4.78 -10.36 -16.87
C VAL A 40 3.31 -10.45 -17.25
N ALA A 41 2.95 -11.54 -17.93
CA ALA A 41 1.56 -11.81 -18.26
C ALA A 41 0.82 -12.37 -17.04
N ASP A 42 -0.36 -11.83 -16.77
CA ASP A 42 -1.29 -12.39 -15.80
C ASP A 42 -2.68 -12.53 -16.47
N PRO A 43 -3.10 -13.74 -16.82
CA PRO A 43 -4.36 -13.99 -17.52
C PRO A 43 -5.57 -13.97 -16.58
N GLN A 44 -5.36 -13.90 -15.26
CA GLN A 44 -6.45 -13.92 -14.30
C GLN A 44 -7.23 -12.60 -14.31
N PRO A 45 -8.51 -12.61 -13.96
CA PRO A 45 -9.30 -11.37 -13.86
C PRO A 45 -8.76 -10.49 -12.72
N ILE A 46 -8.89 -9.19 -12.91
CA ILE A 46 -8.60 -8.20 -11.86
C ILE A 46 -9.75 -8.23 -10.85
N SER A 47 -9.43 -8.54 -9.60
CA SER A 47 -10.35 -8.44 -8.48
C SER A 47 -9.58 -8.32 -7.17
N THR A 48 -10.16 -7.68 -6.16
CA THR A 48 -9.55 -7.60 -4.83
C THR A 48 -9.30 -8.99 -4.25
N GLU A 49 -10.18 -9.96 -4.48
CA GLU A 49 -10.00 -11.35 -4.04
C GLU A 49 -8.76 -12.00 -4.66
N ARG A 50 -8.45 -11.68 -5.91
CA ARG A 50 -7.24 -12.20 -6.58
C ARG A 50 -5.97 -11.66 -5.92
N PHE A 51 -5.93 -10.35 -5.60
CA PHE A 51 -4.81 -9.75 -4.88
C PHE A 51 -4.67 -10.30 -3.47
N VAL A 52 -5.79 -10.49 -2.77
CA VAL A 52 -5.82 -11.06 -1.41
C VAL A 52 -5.34 -12.52 -1.42
N SER A 53 -5.74 -13.34 -2.40
CA SER A 53 -5.26 -14.71 -2.55
C SER A 53 -3.75 -14.76 -2.81
N ASP A 54 -3.27 -13.97 -3.76
CA ASP A 54 -1.83 -13.91 -4.12
C ASP A 54 -0.97 -13.44 -2.93
N LEU A 55 -1.42 -12.40 -2.21
CA LEU A 55 -0.75 -11.96 -0.99
C LEU A 55 -0.78 -13.05 0.10
N GLY A 56 -1.91 -13.73 0.26
CA GLY A 56 -2.06 -14.81 1.23
C GLY A 56 -1.12 -15.98 0.95
N ASP A 57 -0.96 -16.36 -0.32
CA ASP A 57 -0.03 -17.41 -0.73
C ASP A 57 1.43 -16.97 -0.46
N ALA A 58 1.78 -15.74 -0.81
CA ALA A 58 3.10 -15.18 -0.52
C ALA A 58 3.42 -15.17 0.99
N VAL A 59 2.44 -14.81 1.85
CA VAL A 59 2.64 -14.85 3.31
C VAL A 59 2.75 -16.29 3.82
N ALA A 60 1.95 -17.21 3.31
CA ALA A 60 2.01 -18.62 3.71
C ALA A 60 3.37 -19.26 3.37
N ASP A 61 3.95 -18.92 2.24
CA ASP A 61 5.27 -19.39 1.80
C ASP A 61 6.42 -18.94 2.72
N LEU A 62 6.21 -17.91 3.56
CA LEU A 62 7.18 -17.48 4.57
C LEU A 62 7.22 -18.42 5.80
N GLY A 63 6.30 -19.37 5.90
CA GLY A 63 6.26 -20.43 6.92
C GLY A 63 5.64 -19.99 8.26
N GLY A 64 4.87 -18.91 8.30
CA GLY A 64 4.16 -18.49 9.51
C GLY A 64 3.49 -17.12 9.35
N PRO A 65 2.65 -16.75 10.34
CA PRO A 65 1.94 -15.49 10.28
C PRO A 65 2.88 -14.28 10.34
N ALA A 66 2.47 -13.19 9.70
CA ALA A 66 3.26 -11.97 9.57
C ALA A 66 2.48 -10.72 10.01
N THR A 67 3.20 -9.70 10.46
CA THR A 67 2.67 -8.33 10.49
C THR A 67 2.68 -7.78 9.07
N LEU A 68 1.56 -7.26 8.61
CA LEU A 68 1.44 -6.61 7.30
C LEU A 68 1.47 -5.09 7.45
N ILE A 69 2.30 -4.44 6.67
CA ILE A 69 2.39 -2.98 6.58
C ILE A 69 2.00 -2.60 5.17
N GLY A 70 0.79 -2.06 5.01
CA GLY A 70 0.20 -1.77 3.71
C GLY A 70 -0.06 -0.29 3.49
N HIS A 71 0.44 0.24 2.38
CA HIS A 71 0.15 1.58 1.90
C HIS A 71 -0.97 1.54 0.86
N SER A 72 -1.98 2.43 0.98
CA SER A 72 -3.03 2.61 -0.02
C SER A 72 -3.69 1.28 -0.44
N MET A 73 -3.69 0.92 -1.72
CA MET A 73 -4.13 -0.38 -2.24
C MET A 73 -3.61 -1.57 -1.42
N GLY A 74 -2.33 -1.52 -1.00
CA GLY A 74 -1.73 -2.56 -0.17
C GLY A 74 -2.36 -2.66 1.22
N GLY A 75 -2.82 -1.54 1.78
CA GLY A 75 -3.60 -1.51 3.02
C GLY A 75 -4.94 -2.23 2.86
N LEU A 76 -5.68 -1.96 1.76
CA LEU A 76 -6.93 -2.67 1.43
C LEU A 76 -6.71 -4.18 1.36
N HIS A 77 -5.71 -4.62 0.62
CA HIS A 77 -5.43 -6.05 0.46
C HIS A 77 -5.00 -6.69 1.79
N ALA A 78 -4.23 -5.98 2.62
CA ALA A 78 -3.77 -6.47 3.91
C ALA A 78 -4.93 -6.72 4.90
N TRP A 79 -5.87 -5.77 5.07
CA TRP A 79 -7.00 -6.03 5.96
C TRP A 79 -8.00 -7.02 5.39
N CYS A 80 -8.19 -7.08 4.06
CA CYS A 80 -9.01 -8.11 3.46
C CYS A 80 -8.41 -9.51 3.68
N LEU A 81 -7.08 -9.65 3.62
CA LEU A 81 -6.40 -10.90 3.96
C LEU A 81 -6.61 -11.25 5.45
N ALA A 82 -6.42 -10.29 6.35
CA ALA A 82 -6.65 -10.51 7.78
C ALA A 82 -8.11 -10.91 8.10
N ALA A 83 -9.07 -10.45 7.31
CA ALA A 83 -10.48 -10.80 7.45
C ALA A 83 -10.80 -12.22 6.99
N VAL A 84 -10.15 -12.72 5.92
CA VAL A 84 -10.48 -14.03 5.32
C VAL A 84 -9.52 -15.15 5.73
N ARG A 85 -8.29 -14.79 6.13
CA ARG A 85 -7.24 -15.72 6.59
C ARG A 85 -6.54 -15.16 7.82
N PRO A 86 -7.24 -14.98 8.95
CA PRO A 86 -6.68 -14.36 10.16
C PRO A 86 -5.48 -15.14 10.73
N GLU A 87 -5.37 -16.43 10.44
CA GLU A 87 -4.23 -17.26 10.86
C GLU A 87 -2.90 -16.86 10.21
N LEU A 88 -2.92 -16.08 9.13
CA LEU A 88 -1.73 -15.59 8.43
C LEU A 88 -1.25 -14.22 8.91
N VAL A 89 -2.05 -13.51 9.72
CA VAL A 89 -1.77 -12.11 10.06
C VAL A 89 -1.70 -11.94 11.57
N THR A 90 -0.61 -11.35 12.07
CA THR A 90 -0.44 -11.07 13.49
C THR A 90 -0.87 -9.66 13.87
N ALA A 91 -0.65 -8.69 12.99
CA ALA A 91 -1.00 -7.28 13.18
C ALA A 91 -1.02 -6.56 11.82
N LEU A 92 -1.65 -5.39 11.78
CA LEU A 92 -1.75 -4.54 10.58
C LEU A 92 -1.23 -3.14 10.85
N VAL A 93 -0.54 -2.57 9.86
CA VAL A 93 -0.38 -1.13 9.69
C VAL A 93 -1.04 -0.77 8.36
N VAL A 94 -2.02 0.12 8.38
CA VAL A 94 -2.74 0.59 7.19
C VAL A 94 -2.46 2.08 7.03
N GLU A 95 -1.79 2.42 5.96
CA GLU A 95 -1.42 3.78 5.62
C GLU A 95 -2.34 4.31 4.52
N ASP A 96 -3.06 5.36 4.85
CA ASP A 96 -3.87 6.22 3.98
C ASP A 96 -4.77 5.46 2.99
N MET A 97 -5.61 4.55 3.54
CA MET A 97 -6.61 3.79 2.79
C MET A 97 -7.89 3.60 3.59
N ALA A 98 -9.02 3.75 2.92
CA ALA A 98 -10.36 3.69 3.50
C ALA A 98 -11.25 2.61 2.84
N PRO A 99 -12.32 2.16 3.49
CA PRO A 99 -13.13 1.05 2.98
C PRO A 99 -14.07 1.39 1.84
N ASP A 100 -14.43 2.66 1.60
CA ASP A 100 -15.45 3.01 0.60
C ASP A 100 -14.98 4.11 -0.35
N PHE A 101 -14.53 3.71 -1.51
CA PHE A 101 -14.15 4.59 -2.62
C PHE A 101 -15.17 4.59 -3.77
N ARG A 102 -16.39 4.11 -3.55
CA ARG A 102 -17.39 4.05 -4.63
C ARG A 102 -17.58 5.39 -5.32
N GLY A 103 -17.43 5.36 -6.66
CA GLY A 103 -17.56 6.54 -7.52
C GLY A 103 -16.39 7.55 -7.44
N ARG A 104 -15.26 7.21 -6.80
CA ARG A 104 -14.14 8.15 -6.56
C ARG A 104 -12.78 7.67 -7.09
N THR A 105 -12.69 6.48 -7.66
CA THR A 105 -11.39 5.83 -7.90
C THR A 105 -10.67 6.22 -9.18
N THR A 106 -11.35 6.62 -10.23
CA THR A 106 -10.70 6.82 -11.54
C THR A 106 -10.91 8.21 -12.13
N GLY A 107 -12.08 8.81 -11.95
CA GLY A 107 -12.47 10.02 -12.65
C GLY A 107 -11.46 11.18 -12.64
N PRO A 108 -10.87 11.55 -11.51
CA PRO A 108 -9.97 12.71 -11.44
C PRO A 108 -8.59 12.48 -12.07
N TRP A 109 -8.06 11.25 -12.06
CA TRP A 109 -6.66 10.96 -12.40
C TRP A 109 -6.47 9.97 -13.55
N GLU A 110 -7.53 9.34 -14.04
CA GLU A 110 -7.44 8.45 -15.21
C GLU A 110 -6.89 9.13 -16.48
N PRO A 111 -7.32 10.35 -16.85
CA PRO A 111 -6.76 11.04 -18.02
C PRO A 111 -5.26 11.29 -17.89
N TRP A 112 -4.81 11.65 -16.70
CA TRP A 112 -3.41 11.86 -16.40
C TRP A 112 -2.61 10.55 -16.49
N LEU A 113 -3.09 9.45 -15.89
CA LEU A 113 -2.44 8.14 -15.96
C LEU A 113 -2.29 7.66 -17.43
N ARG A 114 -3.33 7.87 -18.25
CA ARG A 114 -3.28 7.50 -19.66
C ARG A 114 -2.29 8.35 -20.48
N ALA A 115 -1.99 9.55 -20.01
CA ALA A 115 -1.06 10.45 -20.67
C ALA A 115 0.41 10.22 -20.22
N LEU A 116 0.67 9.43 -19.19
CA LEU A 116 2.02 9.16 -18.72
C LEU A 116 2.88 8.55 -19.84
N PRO A 117 4.10 9.06 -20.04
CA PRO A 117 5.03 8.44 -20.98
C PRO A 117 5.42 7.04 -20.49
N VAL A 118 5.61 6.13 -21.42
CA VAL A 118 6.06 4.76 -21.10
C VAL A 118 7.47 4.79 -20.49
N GLU A 119 8.28 5.78 -20.87
CA GLU A 119 9.67 5.94 -20.43
C GLU A 119 10.00 7.43 -20.23
N PHE A 120 10.70 7.73 -19.16
CA PHE A 120 11.24 9.04 -18.82
C PHE A 120 12.74 9.04 -19.12
N ALA A 121 13.22 10.01 -19.88
CA ALA A 121 14.64 10.07 -20.27
C ALA A 121 15.58 10.47 -19.12
N SER A 122 15.06 11.05 -18.02
CA SER A 122 15.86 11.45 -16.87
C SER A 122 15.05 11.37 -15.57
N ALA A 123 15.76 11.28 -14.44
CA ALA A 123 15.12 11.40 -13.12
C ALA A 123 14.42 12.75 -12.95
N GLN A 124 14.99 13.82 -13.53
CA GLN A 124 14.36 15.14 -13.47
C GLN A 124 12.96 15.15 -14.09
N GLN A 125 12.76 14.47 -15.21
CA GLN A 125 11.42 14.35 -15.80
C GLN A 125 10.44 13.60 -14.90
N VAL A 126 10.91 12.64 -14.12
CA VAL A 126 10.06 11.97 -13.12
C VAL A 126 9.70 12.93 -11.98
N PHE A 127 10.66 13.72 -11.49
CA PHE A 127 10.37 14.74 -10.48
C PHE A 127 9.46 15.86 -11.00
N ASP A 128 9.63 16.29 -12.27
CA ASP A 128 8.78 17.30 -12.89
C ASP A 128 7.32 16.82 -13.02
N GLU A 129 7.12 15.51 -13.26
CA GLU A 129 5.80 14.91 -13.39
C GLU A 129 5.11 14.66 -12.04
N PHE A 130 5.85 14.10 -11.07
CA PHE A 130 5.27 13.58 -9.83
C PHE A 130 5.56 14.44 -8.58
N GLY A 131 6.41 15.46 -8.71
CA GLY A 131 6.94 16.20 -7.56
C GLY A 131 8.08 15.45 -6.86
N GLU A 132 8.65 16.06 -5.83
CA GLU A 132 9.89 15.56 -5.22
C GLU A 132 9.68 14.23 -4.47
N VAL A 133 8.68 14.16 -3.60
CA VAL A 133 8.42 12.97 -2.77
C VAL A 133 7.92 11.81 -3.62
N ALA A 134 6.85 12.01 -4.38
CA ALA A 134 6.30 10.95 -5.23
C ALA A 134 7.24 10.61 -6.39
N GLY A 135 8.01 11.58 -6.90
CA GLY A 135 9.04 11.33 -7.92
C GLY A 135 10.10 10.36 -7.44
N GLN A 136 10.60 10.52 -6.20
CA GLN A 136 11.54 9.56 -5.63
C GLN A 136 10.91 8.17 -5.42
N TYR A 137 9.68 8.12 -4.92
CA TYR A 137 8.93 6.86 -4.78
C TYR A 137 8.79 6.14 -6.13
N PHE A 138 8.47 6.85 -7.21
CA PHE A 138 8.35 6.25 -8.54
C PHE A 138 9.70 5.91 -9.19
N LEU A 139 10.76 6.67 -8.92
CA LEU A 139 12.10 6.27 -9.34
C LEU A 139 12.53 4.92 -8.73
N ASP A 140 12.13 4.66 -7.49
CA ASP A 140 12.39 3.39 -6.83
C ASP A 140 11.53 2.24 -7.42
N ALA A 141 10.36 2.56 -8.00
CA ALA A 141 9.45 1.58 -8.60
C ALA A 141 9.77 1.27 -10.07
N PHE A 142 10.20 2.26 -10.84
CA PHE A 142 10.38 2.12 -12.29
C PHE A 142 11.61 1.29 -12.66
N ASP A 143 11.53 0.62 -13.80
CA ASP A 143 12.63 -0.16 -14.34
C ASP A 143 13.71 0.79 -14.89
N ARG A 144 14.95 0.68 -14.40
CA ARG A 144 16.09 1.38 -14.97
C ARG A 144 16.43 0.80 -16.33
N THR A 145 16.53 1.64 -17.38
CA THR A 145 16.95 1.27 -18.75
C THR A 145 18.26 1.95 -19.11
N GLU A 146 18.80 1.65 -20.29
CA GLU A 146 19.98 2.36 -20.80
C GLU A 146 19.67 3.84 -21.10
N THR A 147 18.43 4.15 -21.42
CA THR A 147 17.97 5.47 -21.86
C THR A 147 17.21 6.27 -20.81
N GLY A 148 16.87 5.66 -19.66
CA GLY A 148 16.10 6.36 -18.64
C GLY A 148 15.41 5.46 -17.64
N TRP A 149 14.16 5.78 -17.31
CA TRP A 149 13.30 5.03 -16.40
C TRP A 149 11.98 4.68 -17.08
N ARG A 150 11.65 3.41 -17.13
CA ARG A 150 10.44 2.89 -17.76
C ARG A 150 9.43 2.47 -16.71
N LEU A 151 8.15 2.78 -16.94
CA LEU A 151 7.06 2.27 -16.11
C LEU A 151 7.14 0.74 -16.01
N HIS A 152 7.16 0.21 -14.79
CA HIS A 152 7.22 -1.23 -14.51
C HIS A 152 5.90 -1.96 -14.74
N GLY A 153 4.80 -1.23 -14.92
CA GLY A 153 3.46 -1.75 -15.20
C GLY A 153 2.81 -1.04 -16.38
N ARG A 154 1.52 -1.26 -16.54
CA ARG A 154 0.71 -0.69 -17.62
C ARG A 154 -0.37 0.20 -17.01
N PRO A 155 -0.44 1.50 -17.36
CA PRO A 155 -1.44 2.43 -16.84
C PRO A 155 -2.88 1.90 -16.98
N GLU A 156 -3.21 1.23 -18.09
CA GLU A 156 -4.54 0.66 -18.32
C GLU A 156 -4.91 -0.36 -17.23
N ARG A 157 -3.95 -1.20 -16.82
CA ARG A 157 -4.17 -2.19 -15.75
C ARG A 157 -4.31 -1.53 -14.39
N TRP A 158 -3.53 -0.51 -14.11
CA TRP A 158 -3.65 0.26 -12.86
C TRP A 158 -5.00 0.98 -12.76
N ILE A 159 -5.51 1.50 -13.89
CA ILE A 159 -6.86 2.08 -13.96
C ILE A 159 -7.92 1.00 -13.69
N GLU A 160 -7.82 -0.17 -14.32
CA GLU A 160 -8.75 -1.30 -14.11
C GLU A 160 -8.73 -1.77 -12.65
N ILE A 161 -7.55 -1.86 -12.02
CA ILE A 161 -7.39 -2.21 -10.60
C ILE A 161 -8.12 -1.19 -9.72
N ALA A 162 -7.89 0.11 -9.94
CA ALA A 162 -8.55 1.15 -9.16
C ALA A 162 -10.07 1.20 -9.41
N ALA A 163 -10.52 0.98 -10.63
CA ALA A 163 -11.94 0.90 -10.94
C ALA A 163 -12.61 -0.26 -10.19
N GLU A 164 -11.92 -1.39 -10.07
CA GLU A 164 -12.46 -2.59 -9.40
C GLU A 164 -12.75 -2.30 -7.92
N TRP A 165 -11.78 -1.80 -7.14
CA TRP A 165 -12.03 -1.54 -5.72
C TRP A 165 -13.05 -0.43 -5.47
N GLY A 166 -13.34 0.41 -6.46
CA GLY A 166 -14.38 1.44 -6.42
C GLY A 166 -15.79 0.94 -6.76
N THR A 167 -15.98 -0.35 -7.02
CA THR A 167 -17.30 -0.92 -7.33
C THR A 167 -18.14 -1.20 -6.10
N ARG A 168 -17.53 -1.36 -4.94
CA ARG A 168 -18.18 -1.72 -3.67
C ARG A 168 -17.45 -1.09 -2.47
N ASP A 169 -18.02 -1.20 -1.29
CA ASP A 169 -17.31 -0.93 -0.05
C ASP A 169 -16.73 -2.20 0.58
N TYR A 170 -15.81 -2.01 1.51
CA TYR A 170 -15.08 -3.07 2.23
C TYR A 170 -15.28 -2.98 3.76
N TRP A 171 -16.35 -2.33 4.22
CA TRP A 171 -16.66 -2.20 5.63
C TRP A 171 -16.89 -3.55 6.31
N THR A 172 -17.49 -4.51 5.61
CA THR A 172 -17.70 -5.86 6.15
C THR A 172 -16.37 -6.56 6.40
N GLN A 173 -15.44 -6.48 5.47
CA GLN A 173 -14.09 -7.05 5.63
C GLN A 173 -13.35 -6.35 6.76
N TRP A 174 -13.39 -5.00 6.82
CA TRP A 174 -12.77 -4.25 7.90
C TRP A 174 -13.28 -4.67 9.28
N ARG A 175 -14.59 -4.74 9.47
CA ARG A 175 -15.21 -5.15 10.75
C ARG A 175 -14.93 -6.60 11.14
N SER A 176 -14.50 -7.44 10.20
CA SER A 176 -14.11 -8.83 10.44
C SER A 176 -12.63 -8.97 10.84
N VAL A 177 -11.84 -7.90 10.77
CA VAL A 177 -10.44 -7.91 11.24
C VAL A 177 -10.39 -8.14 12.74
N SER A 178 -9.65 -9.17 13.17
CA SER A 178 -9.53 -9.56 14.58
C SER A 178 -8.11 -9.39 15.14
N VAL A 179 -7.24 -8.73 14.41
CA VAL A 179 -5.85 -8.45 14.82
C VAL A 179 -5.65 -6.98 15.17
N PRO A 180 -4.68 -6.64 16.05
CA PRO A 180 -4.34 -5.25 16.35
C PRO A 180 -3.97 -4.49 15.08
N THR A 181 -4.44 -3.25 14.97
CA THR A 181 -4.23 -2.44 13.78
C THR A 181 -3.82 -1.01 14.11
N LEU A 182 -2.79 -0.50 13.44
CA LEU A 182 -2.44 0.92 13.39
C LEU A 182 -2.94 1.51 12.07
N LEU A 183 -3.78 2.54 12.16
CA LEU A 183 -4.25 3.34 11.03
C LEU A 183 -3.47 4.65 10.99
N ILE A 184 -2.86 4.98 9.86
CA ILE A 184 -2.11 6.22 9.64
C ILE A 184 -2.76 6.98 8.50
N GLU A 185 -3.39 8.13 8.80
CA GLU A 185 -4.05 8.99 7.82
C GLU A 185 -3.20 10.22 7.54
N ALA A 186 -3.01 10.53 6.27
CA ALA A 186 -2.35 11.74 5.81
C ALA A 186 -3.18 13.00 6.10
N GLY A 187 -2.53 14.13 6.35
CA GLY A 187 -3.22 15.42 6.47
C GLY A 187 -3.84 15.87 5.15
N ASN A 188 -3.16 15.57 4.03
CA ASN A 188 -3.66 15.77 2.66
C ASN A 188 -4.03 14.40 2.06
N SER A 189 -4.92 13.68 2.76
CA SER A 189 -5.34 12.33 2.40
C SER A 189 -6.12 12.28 1.09
N VAL A 190 -5.95 11.18 0.36
CA VAL A 190 -6.81 10.82 -0.79
C VAL A 190 -8.06 10.03 -0.35
N THR A 191 -8.14 9.64 0.92
CA THR A 191 -9.27 8.86 1.43
C THR A 191 -10.52 9.72 1.57
N PRO A 192 -11.73 9.14 1.45
CA PRO A 192 -12.96 9.85 1.77
C PRO A 192 -12.94 10.34 3.23
N PRO A 193 -13.25 11.62 3.48
CA PRO A 193 -13.09 12.22 4.80
C PRO A 193 -13.84 11.47 5.91
N GLY A 194 -13.14 11.26 7.03
CA GLY A 194 -13.72 10.67 8.24
C GLY A 194 -13.75 9.15 8.27
N GLN A 195 -13.58 8.46 7.14
CA GLN A 195 -13.67 7.00 7.10
C GLN A 195 -12.55 6.32 7.90
N MET A 196 -11.31 6.79 7.83
CA MET A 196 -10.23 6.19 8.62
C MET A 196 -10.44 6.39 10.13
N ARG A 197 -11.05 7.50 10.53
CA ARG A 197 -11.48 7.69 11.93
C ARG A 197 -12.59 6.70 12.31
N GLU A 198 -13.60 6.51 11.47
CA GLU A 198 -14.66 5.50 11.68
C GLU A 198 -14.06 4.08 11.74
N MET A 199 -13.04 3.79 10.91
CA MET A 199 -12.31 2.51 11.00
C MET A 199 -11.72 2.31 12.41
N SER A 200 -11.16 3.32 13.03
CA SER A 200 -10.60 3.20 14.39
C SER A 200 -11.65 3.00 15.47
N GLU A 201 -12.84 3.54 15.27
CA GLU A 201 -13.97 3.42 16.21
C GLU A 201 -14.68 2.06 16.12
N THR A 202 -14.60 1.43 14.93
CA THR A 202 -15.30 0.16 14.64
C THR A 202 -14.38 -1.05 14.54
N GLY A 203 -13.04 -0.85 14.48
CA GLY A 203 -12.06 -1.90 14.33
C GLY A 203 -11.63 -2.53 15.67
N TYR A 204 -11.30 -3.80 15.64
CA TYR A 204 -10.77 -4.50 16.80
C TYR A 204 -9.36 -3.98 17.15
N ARG A 205 -9.19 -3.44 18.39
CA ARG A 205 -7.89 -2.90 18.86
C ARG A 205 -7.21 -1.99 17.83
N ALA A 206 -8.01 -1.18 17.13
CA ALA A 206 -7.50 -0.23 16.16
C ALA A 206 -7.07 1.07 16.85
N THR A 207 -5.86 1.52 16.53
CA THR A 207 -5.33 2.83 16.91
C THR A 207 -5.24 3.71 15.68
N TYR A 208 -5.40 5.03 15.86
CA TYR A 208 -5.44 5.98 14.76
C TYR A 208 -4.46 7.11 14.98
N LEU A 209 -3.68 7.40 13.95
CA LEU A 209 -2.78 8.54 13.86
C LEU A 209 -3.15 9.37 12.63
N HIS A 210 -3.41 10.66 12.82
CA HIS A 210 -3.47 11.64 11.75
C HIS A 210 -2.15 12.42 11.71
N VAL A 211 -1.53 12.53 10.53
CA VAL A 211 -0.24 13.20 10.32
C VAL A 211 -0.46 14.50 9.55
N PRO A 212 -0.61 15.66 10.23
CA PRO A 212 -0.88 16.93 9.59
C PRO A 212 0.22 17.32 8.59
N GLY A 213 -0.18 17.79 7.41
CA GLY A 213 0.75 18.25 6.38
C GLY A 213 1.34 17.16 5.49
N ALA A 214 1.32 15.90 5.91
CA ALA A 214 1.74 14.80 5.06
C ALA A 214 0.77 14.59 3.88
N GLY A 215 1.29 14.24 2.72
CA GLY A 215 0.53 13.72 1.59
C GLY A 215 0.31 12.22 1.68
N HIS A 216 -0.25 11.64 0.63
CA HIS A 216 -0.62 10.22 0.52
C HIS A 216 0.51 9.23 0.85
N LEU A 217 1.76 9.59 0.62
CA LEU A 217 2.96 8.81 0.93
C LEU A 217 3.50 9.22 2.32
N VAL A 218 2.77 8.93 3.40
CA VAL A 218 3.15 9.39 4.75
C VAL A 218 4.53 8.89 5.17
N HIS A 219 4.87 7.65 4.79
CA HIS A 219 6.19 7.05 5.09
C HIS A 219 7.36 7.80 4.45
N ASP A 220 7.12 8.61 3.39
CA ASP A 220 8.12 9.42 2.71
C ASP A 220 7.97 10.93 3.00
N ASP A 221 6.74 11.42 3.15
CA ASP A 221 6.47 12.83 3.45
C ASP A 221 6.76 13.19 4.92
N ALA A 222 6.48 12.27 5.84
CA ALA A 222 6.68 12.46 7.28
C ALA A 222 7.39 11.22 7.89
N PRO A 223 8.62 10.89 7.43
CA PRO A 223 9.28 9.62 7.75
C PRO A 223 9.55 9.44 9.24
N ARG A 224 9.76 10.53 9.99
CA ARG A 224 9.99 10.49 11.43
C ARG A 224 8.72 10.13 12.19
N GLU A 225 7.63 10.81 11.91
CA GLU A 225 6.32 10.58 12.52
C GLU A 225 5.82 9.17 12.22
N TYR A 226 5.94 8.75 10.95
CA TYR A 226 5.61 7.42 10.50
C TYR A 226 6.41 6.34 11.25
N ARG A 227 7.75 6.48 11.27
CA ARG A 227 8.64 5.55 11.94
C ARG A 227 8.32 5.46 13.44
N CYS A 228 8.21 6.58 14.14
CA CYS A 228 7.88 6.58 15.57
C CYS A 228 6.57 5.85 15.88
N ALA A 229 5.54 6.06 15.06
CA ALA A 229 4.24 5.40 15.24
C ALA A 229 4.32 3.89 15.01
N VAL A 230 4.98 3.46 13.92
CA VAL A 230 5.13 2.04 13.60
C VAL A 230 6.01 1.33 14.64
N GLU A 231 7.14 1.91 15.04
CA GLU A 231 8.01 1.33 16.09
C GLU A 231 7.26 1.18 17.42
N ALA A 232 6.52 2.20 17.86
CA ALA A 232 5.72 2.13 19.09
C ALA A 232 4.63 1.04 18.99
N PHE A 233 3.98 0.93 17.84
CA PHE A 233 2.99 -0.11 17.60
C PHE A 233 3.60 -1.51 17.63
N LEU A 234 4.70 -1.74 16.94
CA LEU A 234 5.39 -3.04 16.93
C LEU A 234 5.89 -3.43 18.34
N ALA A 235 6.45 -2.48 19.09
CA ALA A 235 6.92 -2.72 20.46
C ALA A 235 5.79 -3.13 21.41
N SER A 236 4.53 -2.73 21.14
CA SER A 236 3.38 -3.09 21.98
C SER A 236 3.07 -4.59 22.00
N PHE A 237 3.61 -5.38 21.06
CA PHE A 237 3.42 -6.85 20.98
C PHE A 237 4.60 -7.64 21.53
N THR A 238 5.82 -7.10 21.45
CA THR A 238 7.05 -7.83 21.81
C THR A 238 7.19 -8.05 23.32
N HIS A 239 6.41 -7.36 24.15
CA HIS A 239 6.42 -7.50 25.61
C HIS A 239 5.49 -8.60 26.16
N HIS A 240 4.83 -9.39 25.30
CA HIS A 240 3.89 -10.44 25.69
C HIS A 240 4.27 -11.85 25.17
N ALA A 241 5.49 -12.04 24.67
CA ALA A 241 6.02 -13.33 24.23
C ALA A 241 6.95 -13.97 25.28
#